data_5516a136c85d2d6b84a914aab38d6ec7
#
_entry.id   5516a136c85d2d6b84a914aab38d6ec7
#
_cell.length_a   1.000
_cell.length_b   1.000
_cell.length_c   1.000
_cell.angle_alpha   90.00
_cell.angle_beta   90.00
_cell.angle_gamma   90.00
#
_symmetry.space_group_name_H-M   'P 1'
#
loop_
_entity.id
_entity.type
_entity.pdbx_description
1 polymer ?
#
loop_
_entity_poly.entity_id
_entity_poly.type
_entity_poly.pdbx_seq_one_letter_code
_entity_poly.pdbx_strand_id
1 'polypeptide(L)'
;CDLIMEKKPEIMLIGATNLGRDLGPRCAARLHTGLTADCTHLDVDVEKYKNFLRTTSNIDVDNTKFEENTNLKMTRPAFGGHLMATIICPRFRPQMSTVRPGVMQMQAFDQAGADKVVVEKVTPALTAEDIHVEVLDIKKSAEKLVDLIGADVVVAVGRGISADPDKGIKLAEELAGVLGGVVGASRAVTDEGWLSADHQVGQTGKTVHPRIYVALGIS
;
A
#
# COMPACT_ATOMS: atom_id res chain seq x y z
N CYS A 1 15.24 -14.73 -6.85
CA CYS A 1 15.26 -14.64 -8.33
C CYS A 1 15.19 -16.03 -8.96
N ASP A 2 15.87 -17.05 -8.41
CA ASP A 2 16.00 -18.40 -8.99
C ASP A 2 14.63 -19.04 -9.22
N LEU A 3 13.74 -18.97 -8.23
CA LEU A 3 12.35 -19.43 -8.34
C LEU A 3 11.59 -18.73 -9.49
N ILE A 4 11.80 -17.42 -9.68
CA ILE A 4 11.18 -16.68 -10.79
C ILE A 4 11.74 -17.16 -12.14
N MET A 5 13.03 -17.40 -12.22
CA MET A 5 13.67 -17.92 -13.44
C MET A 5 13.20 -19.33 -13.78
N GLU A 6 12.93 -20.14 -12.76
CA GLU A 6 12.40 -21.51 -12.91
C GLU A 6 10.91 -21.50 -13.31
N LYS A 7 10.07 -20.81 -12.53
CA LYS A 7 8.60 -20.85 -12.68
C LYS A 7 8.09 -19.89 -13.78
N LYS A 8 8.87 -18.89 -14.15
CA LYS A 8 8.56 -17.90 -15.21
C LYS A 8 7.16 -17.30 -15.11
N PRO A 9 6.79 -16.70 -13.95
CA PRO A 9 5.47 -16.11 -13.80
C PRO A 9 5.28 -14.91 -14.73
N GLU A 10 4.07 -14.70 -15.24
CA GLU A 10 3.71 -13.53 -16.03
C GLU A 10 3.72 -12.25 -15.20
N ILE A 11 3.24 -12.34 -13.94
CA ILE A 11 3.08 -11.23 -13.01
C ILE A 11 3.68 -11.60 -11.67
N MET A 12 4.36 -10.65 -11.04
CA MET A 12 4.85 -10.76 -9.67
C MET A 12 4.45 -9.54 -8.85
N LEU A 13 3.63 -9.77 -7.82
CA LEU A 13 3.19 -8.73 -6.89
C LEU A 13 3.91 -8.88 -5.55
N ILE A 14 4.31 -7.75 -4.98
CA ILE A 14 5.02 -7.70 -3.70
C ILE A 14 4.31 -6.66 -2.83
N GLY A 15 4.03 -6.98 -1.56
CA GLY A 15 3.53 -5.98 -0.62
C GLY A 15 4.56 -4.86 -0.41
N ALA A 16 4.15 -3.60 -0.54
CA ALA A 16 5.02 -2.43 -0.33
C ALA A 16 5.26 -2.15 1.17
N THR A 17 5.60 -3.19 1.92
CA THR A 17 6.18 -3.10 3.26
C THR A 17 7.62 -2.59 3.16
N ASN A 18 8.27 -2.27 4.28
CA ASN A 18 9.67 -1.85 4.28
C ASN A 18 10.58 -2.89 3.59
N LEU A 19 10.34 -4.18 3.86
CA LEU A 19 11.08 -5.27 3.20
C LEU A 19 10.74 -5.37 1.71
N GLY A 20 9.46 -5.28 1.33
CA GLY A 20 9.03 -5.39 -0.06
C GLY A 20 9.52 -4.23 -0.93
N ARG A 21 9.63 -3.02 -0.37
CA ARG A 21 10.16 -1.83 -1.05
C ARG A 21 11.66 -1.94 -1.33
N ASP A 22 12.41 -2.68 -0.54
CA ASP A 22 13.82 -3.00 -0.81
C ASP A 22 13.95 -4.20 -1.75
N LEU A 23 13.25 -5.30 -1.45
CA LEU A 23 13.35 -6.55 -2.19
C LEU A 23 12.88 -6.42 -3.65
N GLY A 24 11.74 -5.77 -3.88
CA GLY A 24 11.13 -5.67 -5.20
C GLY A 24 12.05 -5.08 -6.26
N PRO A 25 12.58 -3.86 -6.08
CA PRO A 25 13.51 -3.24 -7.03
C PRO A 25 14.78 -4.05 -7.27
N ARG A 26 15.32 -4.69 -6.21
CA ARG A 26 16.51 -5.54 -6.33
C ARG A 26 16.24 -6.78 -7.19
N CYS A 27 15.07 -7.41 -7.01
CA CYS A 27 14.65 -8.52 -7.86
C CYS A 27 14.46 -8.06 -9.31
N ALA A 28 13.78 -6.94 -9.53
CA ALA A 28 13.54 -6.41 -10.87
C ALA A 28 14.85 -6.08 -11.62
N ALA A 29 15.80 -5.44 -10.94
CA ALA A 29 17.11 -5.15 -11.49
C ALA A 29 17.87 -6.42 -11.87
N ARG A 30 17.83 -7.45 -11.02
CA ARG A 30 18.52 -8.73 -11.24
C ARG A 30 17.89 -9.56 -12.35
N LEU A 31 16.58 -9.41 -12.58
CA LEU A 31 15.82 -10.06 -13.63
C LEU A 31 15.77 -9.25 -14.93
N HIS A 32 16.36 -8.05 -14.93
CA HIS A 32 16.31 -7.11 -16.06
C HIS A 32 14.89 -6.81 -16.55
N THR A 33 13.95 -6.62 -15.60
CA THR A 33 12.56 -6.25 -15.90
C THR A 33 12.19 -4.92 -15.22
N GLY A 34 11.03 -4.34 -15.59
CA GLY A 34 10.50 -3.15 -14.94
C GLY A 34 9.72 -3.47 -13.67
N LEU A 35 9.73 -2.52 -12.71
CA LEU A 35 8.88 -2.58 -11.51
C LEU A 35 8.18 -1.25 -11.32
N THR A 36 6.86 -1.29 -11.09
CA THR A 36 6.08 -0.12 -10.69
C THR A 36 5.88 -0.14 -9.18
N ALA A 37 6.40 0.89 -8.50
CA ALA A 37 6.37 0.94 -7.05
C ALA A 37 5.08 1.60 -6.51
N ASP A 38 4.62 1.14 -5.34
CA ASP A 38 3.53 1.75 -4.57
C ASP A 38 2.19 1.82 -5.31
N CYS A 39 1.84 0.80 -6.05
CA CYS A 39 0.58 0.74 -6.77
C CYS A 39 -0.62 0.76 -5.82
N THR A 40 -1.65 1.47 -6.24
CA THR A 40 -2.92 1.60 -5.54
C THR A 40 -4.08 0.95 -6.29
N HIS A 41 -3.88 0.65 -7.58
CA HIS A 41 -4.85 -0.06 -8.40
C HIS A 41 -4.14 -0.93 -9.45
N LEU A 42 -4.69 -2.10 -9.74
CA LEU A 42 -4.15 -3.09 -10.68
C LEU A 42 -5.28 -3.70 -11.51
N ASP A 43 -5.11 -3.72 -12.83
CA ASP A 43 -5.99 -4.41 -13.76
C ASP A 43 -5.21 -5.13 -14.84
N VAL A 44 -5.70 -6.30 -15.26
CA VAL A 44 -5.26 -7.00 -16.48
C VAL A 44 -6.29 -6.86 -17.60
N ASP A 45 -7.56 -6.70 -17.23
CA ASP A 45 -8.70 -6.58 -18.14
C ASP A 45 -8.88 -5.11 -18.56
N VAL A 46 -8.99 -4.87 -19.87
CA VAL A 46 -9.09 -3.52 -20.44
C VAL A 46 -10.43 -2.89 -20.10
N GLU A 47 -11.54 -3.64 -20.10
CA GLU A 47 -12.86 -3.10 -19.80
C GLU A 47 -13.01 -2.74 -18.31
N LYS A 48 -12.47 -3.57 -17.41
CA LYS A 48 -12.40 -3.23 -15.98
C LYS A 48 -11.58 -1.96 -15.75
N TYR A 49 -10.44 -1.84 -16.43
CA TYR A 49 -9.61 -0.66 -16.36
C TYR A 49 -10.32 0.60 -16.90
N LYS A 50 -11.03 0.51 -18.04
CA LYS A 50 -11.86 1.61 -18.56
C LYS A 50 -12.93 2.04 -17.54
N ASN A 51 -13.62 1.08 -16.91
CA ASN A 51 -14.61 1.37 -15.89
C ASN A 51 -14.00 2.05 -14.65
N PHE A 52 -12.82 1.62 -14.23
CA PHE A 52 -12.06 2.32 -13.19
C PHE A 52 -11.78 3.77 -13.59
N LEU A 53 -11.29 4.02 -14.80
CA LEU A 53 -11.01 5.38 -15.28
C LEU A 53 -12.27 6.26 -15.36
N ARG A 54 -13.43 5.72 -15.78
CA ARG A 54 -14.70 6.46 -15.82
C ARG A 54 -15.15 6.95 -14.43
N THR A 55 -14.79 6.22 -13.39
CA THR A 55 -15.18 6.56 -12.00
C THR A 55 -14.16 7.39 -11.25
N THR A 56 -12.90 7.37 -11.67
CA THR A 56 -11.79 7.96 -10.89
C THR A 56 -11.00 9.03 -11.63
N SER A 57 -11.27 9.27 -12.90
CA SER A 57 -10.53 10.25 -13.71
C SER A 57 -11.43 11.11 -14.58
N ASN A 58 -10.88 12.19 -15.12
CA ASN A 58 -11.53 13.06 -16.10
C ASN A 58 -11.16 12.70 -17.55
N ILE A 59 -10.58 11.51 -17.76
CA ILE A 59 -10.21 11.05 -19.11
C ILE A 59 -11.47 10.68 -19.87
N ASP A 60 -11.59 11.19 -21.11
CA ASP A 60 -12.63 10.74 -22.03
C ASP A 60 -12.30 9.34 -22.53
N VAL A 61 -12.77 8.35 -21.79
CA VAL A 61 -12.47 6.92 -22.02
C VAL A 61 -13.08 6.46 -23.35
N ASP A 62 -14.22 7.00 -23.76
CA ASP A 62 -14.95 6.53 -24.95
C ASP A 62 -14.31 7.03 -26.25
N ASN A 63 -13.60 8.17 -26.20
CA ASN A 63 -12.85 8.70 -27.33
C ASN A 63 -11.33 8.40 -27.26
N THR A 64 -10.87 7.72 -26.19
CA THR A 64 -9.46 7.34 -26.03
C THR A 64 -9.24 5.92 -26.57
N LYS A 65 -8.22 5.75 -27.42
CA LYS A 65 -7.82 4.42 -27.90
C LYS A 65 -7.03 3.69 -26.82
N PHE A 66 -7.52 2.53 -26.42
CA PHE A 66 -6.83 1.59 -25.55
C PHE A 66 -6.36 0.38 -26.36
N GLU A 67 -5.14 -0.08 -26.10
CA GLU A 67 -4.67 -1.33 -26.67
C GLU A 67 -5.37 -2.50 -25.94
N GLU A 68 -6.00 -3.38 -26.74
CA GLU A 68 -6.58 -4.62 -26.23
C GLU A 68 -5.46 -5.64 -25.98
N ASN A 69 -4.94 -5.62 -24.78
CA ASN A 69 -3.90 -6.54 -24.34
C ASN A 69 -4.09 -6.93 -22.86
N THR A 70 -3.46 -8.03 -22.47
CA THR A 70 -3.47 -8.56 -21.11
C THR A 70 -2.33 -8.03 -20.22
N ASN A 71 -1.64 -6.96 -20.65
CA ASN A 71 -0.61 -6.35 -19.81
C ASN A 71 -1.22 -5.81 -18.52
N LEU A 72 -0.49 -6.01 -17.43
CA LEU A 72 -0.86 -5.47 -16.12
C LEU A 72 -0.82 -3.94 -16.16
N LYS A 73 -1.96 -3.31 -15.91
CA LYS A 73 -2.11 -1.86 -15.76
C LYS A 73 -1.87 -1.53 -14.29
N MET A 74 -0.72 -0.92 -14.02
CA MET A 74 -0.22 -0.64 -12.68
C MET A 74 -0.39 0.85 -12.37
N THR A 75 -1.45 1.21 -11.66
CA THR A 75 -1.76 2.61 -11.35
C THR A 75 -1.17 3.01 -10.00
N ARG A 76 -0.46 4.12 -9.96
CA ARG A 76 0.19 4.66 -8.76
C ARG A 76 0.03 6.17 -8.66
N PRO A 77 0.05 6.76 -7.45
CA PRO A 77 0.16 8.20 -7.27
C PRO A 77 1.53 8.71 -7.77
N ALA A 78 1.50 9.86 -8.43
CA ALA A 78 2.67 10.61 -8.88
C ALA A 78 2.55 12.09 -8.45
N PHE A 79 3.66 12.83 -8.48
CA PHE A 79 3.70 14.26 -8.19
C PHE A 79 2.93 14.66 -6.91
N GLY A 80 3.31 14.03 -5.79
CA GLY A 80 2.69 14.35 -4.51
C GLY A 80 1.23 13.85 -4.36
N GLY A 81 0.77 12.95 -5.22
CA GLY A 81 -0.59 12.40 -5.21
C GLY A 81 -1.61 13.22 -6.01
N HIS A 82 -1.18 14.31 -6.65
CA HIS A 82 -2.06 15.13 -7.50
C HIS A 82 -2.36 14.47 -8.86
N LEU A 83 -1.52 13.56 -9.28
CA LEU A 83 -1.70 12.81 -10.53
C LEU A 83 -1.64 11.31 -10.26
N MET A 84 -2.41 10.56 -11.02
CA MET A 84 -2.32 9.10 -11.07
C MET A 84 -1.67 8.70 -12.38
N ALA A 85 -0.61 7.87 -12.30
CA ALA A 85 0.09 7.34 -13.47
C ALA A 85 -0.20 5.85 -13.60
N THR A 86 -0.63 5.41 -14.77
CA THR A 86 -0.75 3.99 -15.08
C THR A 86 0.40 3.57 -15.98
N ILE A 87 1.12 2.56 -15.54
CA ILE A 87 2.33 2.04 -16.17
C ILE A 87 2.08 0.59 -16.61
N ILE A 88 2.61 0.23 -17.77
CA ILE A 88 2.60 -1.13 -18.30
C ILE A 88 4.03 -1.58 -18.60
N CYS A 89 4.27 -2.89 -18.57
CA CYS A 89 5.54 -3.51 -18.93
C CYS A 89 5.33 -4.51 -20.10
N PRO A 90 5.21 -4.06 -21.36
CA PRO A 90 4.76 -4.93 -22.44
C PRO A 90 5.82 -5.92 -22.91
N ARG A 91 7.12 -5.62 -22.75
CA ARG A 91 8.22 -6.36 -23.36
C ARG A 91 8.95 -7.33 -22.43
N PHE A 92 8.89 -7.12 -21.12
CA PHE A 92 9.65 -7.90 -20.14
C PHE A 92 8.74 -8.68 -19.19
N ARG A 93 9.25 -9.79 -18.68
CA ARG A 93 8.56 -10.64 -17.69
C ARG A 93 9.49 -10.98 -16.54
N PRO A 94 8.91 -11.16 -15.34
CA PRO A 94 7.53 -10.86 -14.98
C PRO A 94 7.24 -9.37 -15.01
N GLN A 95 5.96 -8.99 -15.17
CA GLN A 95 5.48 -7.65 -14.92
C GLN A 95 5.43 -7.46 -13.40
N MET A 96 6.23 -6.55 -12.86
CA MET A 96 6.40 -6.45 -11.42
C MET A 96 5.78 -5.19 -10.84
N SER A 97 5.18 -5.33 -9.67
CA SER A 97 4.64 -4.21 -8.89
C SER A 97 4.85 -4.43 -7.40
N THR A 98 5.16 -3.35 -6.69
CA THR A 98 4.88 -3.33 -5.26
C THR A 98 3.51 -2.68 -5.02
N VAL A 99 2.71 -3.29 -4.15
CA VAL A 99 1.33 -2.87 -3.87
C VAL A 99 1.25 -2.30 -2.46
N ARG A 100 0.71 -1.08 -2.34
CA ARG A 100 0.61 -0.40 -1.05
C ARG A 100 -0.39 -1.14 -0.14
N PRO A 101 -0.03 -1.47 1.11
CA PRO A 101 -0.97 -2.05 2.06
C PRO A 101 -2.17 -1.14 2.32
N GLY A 102 -3.35 -1.74 2.51
CA GLY A 102 -4.57 -1.02 2.91
C GLY A 102 -5.29 -0.24 1.80
N VAL A 103 -4.82 -0.28 0.53
CA VAL A 103 -5.46 0.46 -0.58
C VAL A 103 -6.49 -0.35 -1.36
N MET A 104 -6.42 -1.67 -1.30
CA MET A 104 -7.37 -2.57 -1.94
C MET A 104 -8.18 -3.30 -0.87
N GLN A 105 -9.50 -3.41 -1.07
CA GLN A 105 -10.32 -4.21 -0.18
C GLN A 105 -9.98 -5.69 -0.31
N MET A 106 -9.87 -6.35 0.84
CA MET A 106 -9.75 -7.81 0.89
C MET A 106 -11.03 -8.43 0.34
N GLN A 107 -10.88 -9.33 -0.63
CA GLN A 107 -12.00 -10.08 -1.17
C GLN A 107 -12.59 -11.04 -0.12
N ALA A 108 -13.88 -11.36 -0.25
CA ALA A 108 -14.48 -12.42 0.55
C ALA A 108 -13.72 -13.73 0.33
N PHE A 109 -13.55 -14.51 1.40
CA PHE A 109 -12.85 -15.78 1.32
C PHE A 109 -13.64 -16.78 0.44
N ASP A 110 -12.96 -17.31 -0.58
CA ASP A 110 -13.49 -18.34 -1.48
C ASP A 110 -12.93 -19.71 -1.09
N GLN A 111 -13.71 -20.50 -0.36
CA GLN A 111 -13.30 -21.84 0.06
C GLN A 111 -13.10 -22.77 -1.15
N ALA A 112 -13.96 -22.71 -2.15
CA ALA A 112 -13.89 -23.57 -3.34
C ALA A 112 -12.62 -23.27 -4.19
N GLY A 113 -12.19 -22.01 -4.20
CA GLY A 113 -10.92 -21.60 -4.79
C GLY A 113 -9.74 -22.05 -3.94
N ALA A 114 -9.82 -21.91 -2.62
CA ALA A 114 -8.76 -22.30 -1.70
C ALA A 114 -8.46 -23.82 -1.76
N ASP A 115 -9.49 -24.66 -1.91
CA ASP A 115 -9.36 -26.12 -2.01
C ASP A 115 -8.62 -26.59 -3.28
N LYS A 116 -8.52 -25.71 -4.28
CA LYS A 116 -7.79 -26.00 -5.54
C LYS A 116 -6.34 -25.53 -5.51
N VAL A 117 -5.92 -24.82 -4.46
CA VAL A 117 -4.57 -24.29 -4.36
C VAL A 117 -3.57 -25.43 -4.08
N VAL A 118 -2.56 -25.52 -4.94
CA VAL A 118 -1.41 -26.43 -4.72
C VAL A 118 -0.32 -25.67 -3.99
N VAL A 119 0.03 -26.11 -2.80
CA VAL A 119 1.12 -25.52 -2.00
C VAL A 119 2.40 -26.33 -2.24
N GLU A 120 3.37 -25.68 -2.89
CA GLU A 120 4.70 -26.25 -3.10
C GLU A 120 5.68 -25.64 -2.08
N LYS A 121 6.39 -26.50 -1.32
CA LYS A 121 7.46 -26.08 -0.42
C LYS A 121 8.76 -26.00 -1.18
N VAL A 122 9.35 -24.81 -1.22
CA VAL A 122 10.64 -24.57 -1.85
C VAL A 122 11.69 -24.26 -0.79
N THR A 123 12.80 -24.98 -0.79
CA THR A 123 13.95 -24.71 0.07
C THR A 123 14.95 -23.87 -0.74
N PRO A 124 15.27 -22.64 -0.33
CA PRO A 124 16.27 -21.84 -1.02
C PRO A 124 17.66 -22.48 -0.89
N ALA A 125 18.44 -22.44 -1.95
CA ALA A 125 19.84 -22.89 -1.95
C ALA A 125 20.74 -21.81 -1.31
N LEU A 126 20.58 -21.58 0.00
CA LEU A 126 21.40 -20.64 0.78
C LEU A 126 22.46 -21.39 1.56
N THR A 127 23.67 -20.86 1.58
CA THR A 127 24.79 -21.31 2.41
C THR A 127 24.97 -20.36 3.59
N ALA A 128 25.76 -20.75 4.59
CA ALA A 128 26.10 -19.88 5.70
C ALA A 128 26.82 -18.59 5.24
N GLU A 129 27.53 -18.65 4.11
CA GLU A 129 28.26 -17.53 3.52
C GLU A 129 27.32 -16.48 2.90
N ASP A 130 26.07 -16.85 2.57
CA ASP A 130 25.06 -15.94 2.04
C ASP A 130 24.35 -15.14 3.14
N ILE A 131 24.51 -15.54 4.41
CA ILE A 131 23.83 -14.93 5.56
C ILE A 131 24.80 -14.01 6.27
N HIS A 132 24.73 -12.71 5.98
CA HIS A 132 25.61 -11.69 6.52
C HIS A 132 25.07 -10.97 7.75
N VAL A 133 23.83 -11.26 8.17
CA VAL A 133 23.14 -10.57 9.27
C VAL A 133 22.43 -11.59 10.16
N GLU A 134 22.65 -11.46 11.45
CA GLU A 134 21.97 -12.24 12.48
C GLU A 134 21.01 -11.34 13.28
N VAL A 135 19.77 -11.80 13.49
CA VAL A 135 18.82 -11.12 14.36
C VAL A 135 19.09 -11.53 15.80
N LEU A 136 19.71 -10.66 16.59
CA LEU A 136 20.07 -10.93 17.98
C LEU A 136 18.88 -10.85 18.93
N ASP A 137 17.95 -9.92 18.68
CA ASP A 137 16.78 -9.69 19.54
C ASP A 137 15.66 -9.01 18.76
N ILE A 138 14.41 -9.31 19.12
CA ILE A 138 13.20 -8.65 18.61
C ILE A 138 12.43 -8.08 19.81
N LYS A 139 12.60 -6.78 20.06
CA LYS A 139 11.84 -6.07 21.09
C LYS A 139 10.47 -5.67 20.53
N LYS A 140 9.44 -6.32 21.03
CA LYS A 140 8.06 -5.90 20.73
C LYS A 140 7.73 -4.67 21.59
N SER A 141 7.18 -3.62 20.97
CA SER A 141 6.60 -2.50 21.72
C SER A 141 5.48 -3.03 22.64
N ALA A 142 5.49 -2.63 23.88
CA ALA A 142 4.42 -2.94 24.84
C ALA A 142 3.16 -2.08 24.57
N GLU A 143 3.30 -1.00 23.81
CA GLU A 143 2.18 -0.14 23.45
C GLU A 143 1.33 -0.82 22.36
N LYS A 144 0.03 -0.81 22.60
CA LYS A 144 -0.95 -1.29 21.61
C LYS A 144 -0.95 -0.33 20.45
N LEU A 145 -0.35 -0.73 19.33
CA LEU A 145 -0.31 0.08 18.11
C LEU A 145 -1.73 0.41 17.63
N VAL A 146 -1.93 1.66 17.24
CA VAL A 146 -3.22 2.10 16.68
C VAL A 146 -3.43 1.45 15.33
N ASP A 147 -4.52 0.70 15.17
CA ASP A 147 -4.91 0.12 13.89
C ASP A 147 -5.64 1.14 13.02
N LEU A 148 -4.87 2.02 12.39
CA LEU A 148 -5.41 3.02 11.46
C LEU A 148 -5.90 2.40 10.15
N ILE A 149 -5.32 1.28 9.74
CA ILE A 149 -5.62 0.66 8.43
C ILE A 149 -6.94 -0.10 8.48
N GLY A 150 -7.20 -0.80 9.58
CA GLY A 150 -8.43 -1.57 9.79
C GLY A 150 -9.61 -0.76 10.35
N ALA A 151 -9.40 0.54 10.68
CA ALA A 151 -10.43 1.35 11.29
C ALA A 151 -11.50 1.82 10.30
N ASP A 152 -12.78 1.65 10.65
CA ASP A 152 -13.93 2.19 9.90
C ASP A 152 -14.08 3.71 10.03
N VAL A 153 -13.59 4.28 11.13
CA VAL A 153 -13.64 5.71 11.41
C VAL A 153 -12.26 6.20 11.86
N VAL A 154 -11.77 7.24 11.21
CA VAL A 154 -10.52 7.92 11.57
C VAL A 154 -10.80 9.40 11.84
N VAL A 155 -10.44 9.87 13.03
CA VAL A 155 -10.44 11.29 13.38
C VAL A 155 -9.00 11.77 13.38
N ALA A 156 -8.62 12.52 12.35
CA ALA A 156 -7.22 12.94 12.17
C ALA A 156 -7.02 14.40 12.56
N VAL A 157 -5.98 14.66 13.34
CA VAL A 157 -5.57 15.99 13.78
C VAL A 157 -4.40 16.52 12.94
N GLY A 158 -4.44 17.79 12.65
CA GLY A 158 -3.38 18.51 11.95
C GLY A 158 -2.77 19.61 12.80
N ARG A 159 -1.85 20.40 12.20
CA ARG A 159 -1.17 21.50 12.86
C ARG A 159 -2.10 22.60 13.41
N GLY A 160 -3.36 22.64 13.00
CA GLY A 160 -4.35 23.58 13.53
C GLY A 160 -4.62 23.46 15.03
N ILE A 161 -4.19 22.36 15.70
CA ILE A 161 -4.29 22.20 17.15
C ILE A 161 -3.09 22.81 17.91
N SER A 162 -2.16 23.47 17.24
CA SER A 162 -0.89 23.96 17.82
C SER A 162 -1.03 24.94 18.97
N ALA A 163 -2.18 25.60 19.14
CA ALA A 163 -2.44 26.51 20.26
C ALA A 163 -2.52 25.76 21.61
N ASP A 164 -3.04 24.53 21.60
CA ASP A 164 -3.12 23.63 22.76
C ASP A 164 -3.21 22.18 22.23
N PRO A 165 -2.06 21.55 21.92
CA PRO A 165 -2.02 20.22 21.33
C PRO A 165 -2.69 19.14 22.21
N ASP A 166 -2.44 19.17 23.51
CA ASP A 166 -2.98 18.18 24.46
C ASP A 166 -4.52 18.22 24.48
N LYS A 167 -5.08 19.43 24.56
CA LYS A 167 -6.53 19.63 24.49
C LYS A 167 -7.10 19.20 23.15
N GLY A 168 -6.40 19.55 22.04
CA GLY A 168 -6.81 19.18 20.69
C GLY A 168 -6.85 17.67 20.49
N ILE A 169 -5.83 16.96 20.95
CA ILE A 169 -5.75 15.51 20.90
C ILE A 169 -6.85 14.87 21.74
N LYS A 170 -7.02 15.33 22.97
CA LYS A 170 -8.06 14.82 23.88
C LYS A 170 -9.46 14.94 23.29
N LEU A 171 -9.80 16.08 22.69
CA LEU A 171 -11.09 16.27 22.00
C LEU A 171 -11.24 15.32 20.80
N ALA A 172 -10.16 15.08 20.06
CA ALA A 172 -10.17 14.14 18.96
C ALA A 172 -10.36 12.70 19.44
N GLU A 173 -9.75 12.32 20.57
CA GLU A 173 -9.94 11.01 21.21
C GLU A 173 -11.37 10.82 21.71
N GLU A 174 -11.96 11.82 22.33
CA GLU A 174 -13.35 11.82 22.77
C GLU A 174 -14.30 11.62 21.58
N LEU A 175 -14.07 12.38 20.48
CA LEU A 175 -14.87 12.25 19.25
C LEU A 175 -14.69 10.88 18.59
N ALA A 176 -13.46 10.39 18.50
CA ALA A 176 -13.16 9.07 17.97
C ALA A 176 -13.84 7.97 18.80
N GLY A 177 -13.79 8.10 20.13
CA GLY A 177 -14.47 7.17 21.05
C GLY A 177 -15.99 7.12 20.84
N VAL A 178 -16.64 8.28 20.69
CA VAL A 178 -18.10 8.35 20.41
C VAL A 178 -18.45 7.73 19.05
N LEU A 179 -17.58 7.89 18.05
CA LEU A 179 -17.80 7.37 16.71
C LEU A 179 -17.34 5.91 16.52
N GLY A 180 -16.73 5.30 17.56
CA GLY A 180 -16.16 3.95 17.47
C GLY A 180 -14.94 3.88 16.57
N GLY A 181 -14.18 4.96 16.48
CA GLY A 181 -13.02 5.10 15.60
C GLY A 181 -11.71 5.23 16.34
N VAL A 182 -10.67 5.64 15.61
CA VAL A 182 -9.31 5.84 16.12
C VAL A 182 -8.80 7.23 15.74
N VAL A 183 -7.78 7.72 16.51
CA VAL A 183 -7.15 9.00 16.22
C VAL A 183 -5.99 8.81 15.26
N GLY A 184 -6.02 9.58 14.17
CA GLY A 184 -4.92 9.75 13.23
C GLY A 184 -4.27 11.12 13.34
N ALA A 185 -3.15 11.31 12.66
CA ALA A 185 -2.42 12.58 12.68
C ALA A 185 -1.79 12.89 11.33
N SER A 186 -1.68 14.18 11.00
CA SER A 186 -0.83 14.60 9.89
C SER A 186 0.66 14.51 10.28
N ARG A 187 1.54 14.47 9.29
CA ARG A 187 2.99 14.47 9.50
C ARG A 187 3.47 15.62 10.40
N ALA A 188 2.88 16.81 10.27
CA ALA A 188 3.25 17.96 11.09
C ALA A 188 3.05 17.72 12.60
N VAL A 189 2.04 16.93 12.97
CA VAL A 189 1.76 16.59 14.38
C VAL A 189 2.76 15.55 14.92
N THR A 190 3.14 14.58 14.08
CA THR A 190 4.10 13.55 14.47
C THR A 190 5.55 14.06 14.45
N ASP A 191 5.90 14.96 13.54
CA ASP A 191 7.22 15.61 13.51
C ASP A 191 7.45 16.49 14.75
N GLU A 192 6.40 17.12 15.30
CA GLU A 192 6.44 17.87 16.57
C GLU A 192 6.43 16.97 17.82
N GLY A 193 6.25 15.66 17.62
CA GLY A 193 6.21 14.68 18.73
C GLY A 193 4.94 14.72 19.58
N TRP A 194 3.87 15.39 19.16
CA TRP A 194 2.59 15.43 19.88
C TRP A 194 1.86 14.08 19.85
N LEU A 195 2.01 13.34 18.78
CA LEU A 195 1.58 11.94 18.64
C LEU A 195 2.70 11.10 18.02
N SER A 196 2.72 9.81 18.33
CA SER A 196 3.71 8.89 17.76
C SER A 196 3.51 8.70 16.26
N ALA A 197 4.57 8.27 15.58
CA ALA A 197 4.55 7.99 14.13
C ALA A 197 3.50 6.94 13.72
N ASP A 198 3.04 6.10 14.65
CA ASP A 198 1.99 5.11 14.42
C ASP A 198 0.63 5.71 14.09
N HIS A 199 0.39 6.94 14.52
CA HIS A 199 -0.81 7.72 14.20
C HIS A 199 -0.72 8.43 12.84
N GLN A 200 0.45 8.42 12.17
CA GLN A 200 0.63 9.20 10.95
C GLN A 200 -0.16 8.65 9.78
N VAL A 201 -1.03 9.49 9.23
CA VAL A 201 -1.78 9.25 7.99
C VAL A 201 -1.19 10.09 6.85
N GLY A 202 -1.09 9.52 5.67
CA GLY A 202 -0.67 10.22 4.45
C GLY A 202 0.44 9.49 3.68
N GLN A 203 1.09 10.19 2.74
CA GLN A 203 2.09 9.59 1.84
C GLN A 203 3.29 8.99 2.56
N THR A 204 3.75 9.62 3.63
CA THR A 204 4.89 9.17 4.43
C THR A 204 4.47 8.37 5.66
N GLY A 205 3.17 8.20 5.88
CA GLY A 205 2.57 7.44 6.95
C GLY A 205 1.75 6.26 6.44
N LYS A 206 0.71 5.90 7.21
CA LYS A 206 -0.23 4.85 6.83
C LYS A 206 -1.24 5.39 5.82
N THR A 207 -1.52 4.60 4.79
CA THR A 207 -2.67 4.85 3.90
C THR A 207 -3.90 4.21 4.52
N VAL A 208 -4.96 4.98 4.69
CA VAL A 208 -6.21 4.55 5.32
C VAL A 208 -7.36 4.63 4.34
N HIS A 209 -8.36 3.78 4.52
CA HIS A 209 -9.57 3.77 3.71
C HIS A 209 -10.82 3.60 4.61
N PRO A 210 -11.04 4.52 5.57
CA PRO A 210 -12.17 4.42 6.49
C PRO A 210 -13.49 4.77 5.78
N ARG A 211 -14.60 4.35 6.35
CA ARG A 211 -15.93 4.79 5.93
C ARG A 211 -16.17 6.26 6.24
N ILE A 212 -15.59 6.75 7.34
CA ILE A 212 -15.65 8.16 7.74
C ILE A 212 -14.24 8.63 8.11
N TYR A 213 -13.82 9.72 7.50
CA TYR A 213 -12.58 10.42 7.83
C TYR A 213 -12.90 11.84 8.25
N VAL A 214 -12.63 12.17 9.51
CA VAL A 214 -12.81 13.53 10.07
C VAL A 214 -11.46 14.20 10.15
N ALA A 215 -11.28 15.31 9.44
CA ALA A 215 -10.04 16.08 9.42
C ALA A 215 -10.18 17.33 10.31
N LEU A 216 -9.39 17.42 11.37
CA LEU A 216 -9.40 18.52 12.34
C LEU A 216 -8.11 19.33 12.23
N GLY A 217 -8.19 20.57 11.75
CA GLY A 217 -7.04 21.45 11.64
C GLY A 217 -5.94 20.94 10.69
N ILE A 218 -6.29 20.17 9.65
CA ILE A 218 -5.39 19.75 8.59
C ILE A 218 -5.47 20.76 7.44
N SER A 219 -4.31 21.29 7.05
CA SER A 219 -4.19 22.28 5.97
C SER A 219 -3.33 21.72 4.83
#